data_de685abccee2446500bc8fe2d4dbe4c7
#
_entry.id   de685abccee2446500bc8fe2d4dbe4c7
#
_cell.length_a   1.000
_cell.length_b   1.000
_cell.length_c   1.000
_cell.angle_alpha   90.00
_cell.angle_beta   90.00
_cell.angle_gamma   90.00
#
_symmetry.space_group_name_H-M   'P 1'
#
loop_
_entity.id
_entity.type
_entity.pdbx_description
1 polymer ?
#
loop_
_entity_poly.entity_id
_entity_poly.type
_entity_poly.pdbx_seq_one_letter_code
_entity_poly.pdbx_strand_id
1 'polypeptide(L)'
;MDERSVEMDAWLATLAATLGVDPLREDQVMELLGVARDVAHGVERRATPLATFLLGAAAQRRIGHGSTAPDAFDAALAELRRVMPEPSGS
;
A
#
# COMPACT_ATOMS: atom_id res chain seq x y z
N MET A 1 6.18 19.48 1.71
CA MET A 1 6.32 19.03 0.33
C MET A 1 5.47 17.79 0.10
N ASP A 2 4.72 17.77 -0.97
CA ASP A 2 3.89 16.65 -1.31
C ASP A 2 4.72 15.46 -1.74
N GLU A 3 4.31 14.28 -1.31
CA GLU A 3 4.91 13.03 -1.79
C GLU A 3 4.31 12.62 -3.12
N ARG A 4 3.34 13.36 -3.60
CA ARG A 4 2.65 13.08 -4.85
C ARG A 4 2.90 14.20 -5.84
N SER A 5 2.84 13.85 -7.11
CA SER A 5 2.93 14.82 -8.19
C SER A 5 1.81 14.54 -9.18
N VAL A 6 1.49 15.55 -9.98
CA VAL A 6 0.48 15.40 -11.02
C VAL A 6 0.89 14.31 -12.00
N GLU A 7 2.17 14.26 -12.35
CA GLU A 7 2.67 13.23 -13.26
C GLU A 7 2.53 11.85 -12.66
N MET A 8 2.83 11.70 -11.36
CA MET A 8 2.70 10.41 -10.71
C MET A 8 1.23 9.97 -10.67
N ASP A 9 0.33 10.89 -10.32
CA ASP A 9 -1.09 10.56 -10.27
C ASP A 9 -1.61 10.13 -11.64
N ALA A 10 -1.22 10.84 -12.70
CA ALA A 10 -1.64 10.49 -14.05
C ALA A 10 -1.09 9.14 -14.48
N TRP A 11 0.16 8.86 -14.15
CA TRP A 11 0.78 7.57 -14.49
C TRP A 11 0.09 6.43 -13.76
N LEU A 12 -0.23 6.61 -12.48
CA LEU A 12 -0.90 5.58 -11.70
C LEU A 12 -2.30 5.29 -12.23
N ALA A 13 -3.02 6.32 -12.67
CA ALA A 13 -4.33 6.12 -13.28
C ALA A 13 -4.23 5.31 -14.56
N THR A 14 -3.22 5.61 -15.39
CA THR A 14 -2.98 4.87 -16.62
C THR A 14 -2.63 3.41 -16.31
N LEU A 15 -1.79 3.20 -15.29
CA LEU A 15 -1.42 1.85 -14.90
C LEU A 15 -2.61 1.05 -14.43
N ALA A 16 -3.46 1.65 -13.60
CA ALA A 16 -4.66 0.97 -13.09
C ALA A 16 -5.56 0.54 -14.25
N ALA A 17 -5.77 1.45 -15.21
CA ALA A 17 -6.60 1.13 -16.37
C ALA A 17 -5.99 0.00 -17.19
N THR A 18 -4.69 0.05 -17.40
CA THR A 18 -3.99 -0.98 -18.17
C THR A 18 -4.09 -2.35 -17.48
N LEU A 19 -4.00 -2.36 -16.16
CA LEU A 19 -4.07 -3.60 -15.40
C LEU A 19 -5.50 -4.06 -15.14
N GLY A 20 -6.49 -3.25 -15.49
CA GLY A 20 -7.89 -3.61 -15.31
C GLY A 20 -8.32 -3.59 -13.85
N VAL A 21 -7.74 -2.70 -13.05
CA VAL A 21 -8.10 -2.58 -11.64
C VAL A 21 -8.55 -1.16 -11.35
N ASP A 22 -9.23 -0.99 -10.23
CA ASP A 22 -9.68 0.32 -9.80
C ASP A 22 -8.49 1.21 -9.46
N PRO A 23 -8.56 2.51 -9.79
CA PRO A 23 -7.49 3.42 -9.40
C PRO A 23 -7.46 3.59 -7.88
N LEU A 24 -6.28 3.94 -7.38
CA LEU A 24 -6.11 4.21 -5.96
C LEU A 24 -6.79 5.54 -5.60
N ARG A 25 -7.43 5.55 -4.44
CA ARG A 25 -7.94 6.80 -3.88
C ARG A 25 -6.78 7.57 -3.27
N GLU A 26 -7.01 8.87 -3.09
CA GLU A 26 -5.98 9.76 -2.54
C GLU A 26 -5.50 9.30 -1.16
N ASP A 27 -6.44 8.90 -0.30
CA ASP A 27 -6.08 8.42 1.03
C ASP A 27 -5.28 7.13 0.98
N GLN A 28 -5.57 6.24 0.01
CA GLN A 28 -4.81 5.02 -0.16
C GLN A 28 -3.38 5.30 -0.61
N VAL A 29 -3.20 6.27 -1.49
CA VAL A 29 -1.87 6.66 -1.95
C VAL A 29 -1.03 7.12 -0.76
N MET A 30 -1.59 7.97 0.08
CA MET A 30 -0.86 8.49 1.24
C MET A 30 -0.53 7.37 2.24
N GLU A 31 -1.48 6.47 2.48
CA GLU A 31 -1.24 5.33 3.36
C GLU A 31 -0.15 4.42 2.82
N LEU A 32 -0.18 4.12 1.53
CA LEU A 32 0.82 3.25 0.91
C LEU A 32 2.20 3.88 0.92
N LEU A 33 2.28 5.19 0.64
CA LEU A 33 3.58 5.87 0.70
C LEU A 33 4.13 5.86 2.12
N GLY A 34 3.26 6.00 3.11
CA GLY A 34 3.67 5.95 4.51
C GLY A 34 4.20 4.59 4.91
N VAL A 35 3.46 3.51 4.57
CA VAL A 35 3.91 2.17 4.93
C VAL A 35 5.16 1.78 4.14
N ALA A 36 5.28 2.24 2.90
CA ALA A 36 6.48 1.98 2.10
C ALA A 36 7.71 2.59 2.75
N ARG A 37 7.59 3.83 3.24
CA ARG A 37 8.68 4.49 3.95
C ARG A 37 9.05 3.72 5.21
N ASP A 38 8.04 3.28 5.96
CA ASP A 38 8.28 2.54 7.20
C ASP A 38 8.98 1.21 6.94
N VAL A 39 8.59 0.50 5.89
CA VAL A 39 9.24 -0.75 5.52
C VAL A 39 10.69 -0.50 5.12
N ALA A 40 10.92 0.54 4.32
CA ALA A 40 12.27 0.86 3.87
C ALA A 40 13.21 1.16 5.04
N HIS A 41 12.70 1.83 6.06
CA HIS A 41 13.52 2.22 7.21
C HIS A 41 13.55 1.14 8.28
N GLY A 42 12.47 0.41 8.49
CA GLY A 42 12.39 -0.59 9.56
C GLY A 42 12.92 -1.96 9.16
N VAL A 43 12.83 -2.30 7.89
CA VAL A 43 13.32 -3.59 7.38
C VAL A 43 14.49 -3.34 6.45
N GLU A 44 14.21 -3.05 5.20
CA GLU A 44 15.21 -2.58 4.25
C GLU A 44 14.49 -2.06 3.01
N ARG A 45 15.19 -1.23 2.26
CA ARG A 45 14.57 -0.58 1.10
C ARG A 45 14.06 -1.57 0.08
N ARG A 46 14.81 -2.65 -0.17
CA ARG A 46 14.42 -3.63 -1.18
C ARG A 46 13.19 -4.43 -0.79
N ALA A 47 12.82 -4.43 0.48
CA ALA A 47 11.62 -5.12 0.94
C ALA A 47 10.35 -4.36 0.57
N THR A 48 10.46 -3.05 0.29
CA THR A 48 9.28 -2.22 0.05
C THR A 48 8.39 -2.73 -1.07
N PRO A 49 8.89 -2.97 -2.31
CA PRO A 49 7.99 -3.47 -3.35
C PRO A 49 7.42 -4.85 -3.03
N LEU A 50 8.20 -5.67 -2.33
CA LEU A 50 7.74 -7.01 -1.99
C LEU A 50 6.63 -6.95 -0.95
N ALA A 51 6.79 -6.09 0.06
CA ALA A 51 5.77 -5.91 1.09
C ALA A 51 4.48 -5.34 0.51
N THR A 52 4.59 -4.35 -0.37
CA THR A 52 3.40 -3.74 -0.96
C THR A 52 2.67 -4.70 -1.89
N PHE A 53 3.41 -5.56 -2.60
CA PHE A 53 2.77 -6.59 -3.41
C PHE A 53 1.97 -7.56 -2.53
N LEU A 54 2.57 -8.01 -1.43
CA LEU A 54 1.88 -8.91 -0.51
C LEU A 54 0.67 -8.25 0.13
N LEU A 55 0.79 -6.96 0.45
CA LEU A 55 -0.33 -6.18 0.98
C LEU A 55 -1.50 -6.19 0.00
N GLY A 56 -1.21 -5.93 -1.28
CA GLY A 56 -2.25 -5.94 -2.32
C GLY A 56 -2.89 -7.31 -2.46
N ALA A 57 -2.09 -8.37 -2.41
CA ALA A 57 -2.62 -9.73 -2.50
C ALA A 57 -3.53 -10.04 -1.32
N ALA A 58 -3.14 -9.61 -0.11
CA ALA A 58 -3.96 -9.83 1.08
C ALA A 58 -5.29 -9.08 0.99
N ALA A 59 -5.26 -7.84 0.51
CA ALA A 59 -6.48 -7.06 0.35
C ALA A 59 -7.42 -7.74 -0.65
N GLN A 60 -6.87 -8.22 -1.76
CA GLN A 60 -7.65 -8.87 -2.79
C GLN A 60 -8.29 -10.16 -2.28
N ARG A 61 -7.55 -10.89 -1.46
CA ARG A 61 -8.07 -12.12 -0.86
C ARG A 61 -9.26 -11.83 0.04
N ARG A 62 -9.20 -10.77 0.83
CA ARG A 62 -10.31 -10.39 1.71
C ARG A 62 -11.53 -9.97 0.91
N ILE A 63 -11.34 -9.28 -0.20
CA ILE A 63 -12.45 -8.92 -1.08
C ILE A 63 -13.13 -10.19 -1.61
N GLY A 64 -12.32 -11.18 -2.01
CA GLY A 64 -12.85 -12.45 -2.47
C GLY A 64 -13.63 -13.20 -1.40
N HIS A 65 -13.42 -12.88 -0.13
CA HIS A 65 -14.14 -13.48 1.00
C HIS A 65 -15.26 -12.59 1.54
N GLY A 66 -15.64 -11.56 0.78
CA GLY A 66 -16.81 -10.77 1.09
C GLY A 66 -16.56 -9.39 1.72
N SER A 67 -15.31 -9.03 1.98
CA SER A 67 -15.00 -7.70 2.50
C SER A 67 -15.20 -6.65 1.43
N THR A 68 -15.60 -5.44 1.83
CA THR A 68 -15.60 -4.31 0.90
C THR A 68 -14.15 -3.93 0.62
N ALA A 69 -13.91 -3.26 -0.51
CA ALA A 69 -12.55 -2.87 -0.88
C ALA A 69 -11.88 -1.98 0.17
N PRO A 70 -12.56 -0.94 0.73
CA PRO A 70 -11.92 -0.14 1.77
C PRO A 70 -11.61 -0.95 3.03
N ASP A 71 -12.53 -1.81 3.45
CA ASP A 71 -12.32 -2.64 4.64
C ASP A 71 -11.18 -3.62 4.43
N ALA A 72 -11.08 -4.20 3.23
CA ALA A 72 -10.02 -5.15 2.90
C ALA A 72 -8.65 -4.47 2.95
N PHE A 73 -8.55 -3.26 2.40
CA PHE A 73 -7.31 -2.51 2.41
C PHE A 73 -6.88 -2.17 3.83
N ASP A 74 -7.82 -1.65 4.62
CA ASP A 74 -7.53 -1.26 6.01
C ASP A 74 -7.11 -2.47 6.84
N ALA A 75 -7.79 -3.59 6.67
CA ALA A 75 -7.46 -4.80 7.42
C ALA A 75 -6.07 -5.34 7.04
N ALA A 76 -5.76 -5.36 5.74
CA ALA A 76 -4.46 -5.82 5.28
C ALA A 76 -3.35 -4.91 5.78
N LEU A 77 -3.59 -3.61 5.76
CA LEU A 77 -2.62 -2.63 6.25
C LEU A 77 -2.35 -2.82 7.74
N ALA A 78 -3.40 -3.05 8.52
CA ALA A 78 -3.26 -3.29 9.96
C ALA A 78 -2.43 -4.55 10.22
N GLU A 79 -2.65 -5.60 9.43
CA GLU A 79 -1.87 -6.84 9.56
C GLU A 79 -0.39 -6.60 9.27
N LEU A 80 -0.10 -5.84 8.23
CA LEU A 80 1.29 -5.55 7.88
C LEU A 80 1.96 -4.76 9.01
N ARG A 81 1.26 -3.75 9.53
CA ARG A 81 1.84 -2.92 10.60
C ARG A 81 2.08 -3.72 11.86
N ARG A 82 1.28 -4.75 12.10
CA ARG A 82 1.42 -5.58 13.29
C ARG A 82 2.74 -6.34 13.32
N VAL A 83 3.28 -6.69 12.15
CA VAL A 83 4.54 -7.45 12.07
C VAL A 83 5.75 -6.56 11.76
N MET A 84 5.56 -5.26 11.72
CA MET A 84 6.68 -4.34 11.52
C MET A 84 7.61 -4.40 12.72
N PRO A 85 8.93 -4.37 12.48
CA PRO A 85 9.89 -4.32 13.61
C PRO A 85 9.70 -3.04 14.39
N GLU A 86 10.04 -3.10 15.68
CA GLU A 86 10.03 -1.91 16.51
C GLU A 86 11.05 -0.91 15.99
N PRO A 87 10.72 0.39 16.00
CA PRO A 87 11.67 1.38 15.56
C PRO A 87 12.91 1.36 16.41
N SER A 88 14.08 1.40 15.76
CA SER A 88 15.35 1.45 16.45
C SER A 88 15.46 2.72 17.26
N GLY A 89 15.91 2.61 18.50
CA GLY A 89 16.14 3.77 19.33
C GLY A 89 14.89 4.34 19.96
N SER A 90 13.80 3.63 19.89
CA SER A 90 12.56 4.06 20.53
C SER A 90 12.48 3.54 21.94
#